data_c31ec8f9e4c609f8944b4f8c5b760cfa
#
_entry.id   c31ec8f9e4c609f8944b4f8c5b760cfa
#
_cell.length_a   1.000
_cell.length_b   1.000
_cell.length_c   1.000
_cell.angle_alpha   90.00
_cell.angle_beta   90.00
_cell.angle_gamma   90.00
#
_symmetry.space_group_name_H-M   'P 1'
#
loop_
_entity.id
_entity.type
_entity.pdbx_description
1 polymer ?
#
loop_
_entity_poly.entity_id
_entity_poly.type
_entity_poly.pdbx_seq_one_letter_code
_entity_poly.pdbx_strand_id
1 'polypeptide(L)'
;GQLIIGDDAPSSDHTATGVVITMTALTGLAIGEAVYIDSNGKLDETDADAAGTMPAIGVALEANSSGSDAEVKILLQGIFRDDTYNFTPGADLFIGTNLGEITATAPSGTGDFVQKVGVALTADTIYFNPSLDLIEHA
;
A
#
# COMPACT_ATOMS: atom_id res chain seq x y z
N GLY A 1 -5.36 27.76 -15.37
CA GLY A 1 -6.17 26.56 -15.27
C GLY A 1 -5.89 25.75 -14.01
N GLN A 2 -6.79 24.87 -13.69
CA GLN A 2 -6.71 24.00 -12.51
C GLN A 2 -6.80 22.54 -12.95
N LEU A 3 -5.86 21.72 -12.48
CA LEU A 3 -5.90 20.26 -12.70
C LEU A 3 -6.51 19.59 -11.47
N ILE A 4 -7.62 18.88 -11.67
CA ILE A 4 -8.27 18.08 -10.63
C ILE A 4 -8.25 16.61 -11.05
N ILE A 5 -7.73 15.74 -10.19
CA ILE A 5 -7.70 14.29 -10.41
C ILE A 5 -8.64 13.64 -9.40
N GLY A 6 -9.91 13.98 -9.44
CA GLY A 6 -10.88 13.57 -8.44
C GLY A 6 -10.83 14.46 -7.20
N ASP A 7 -11.90 15.07 -6.88
CA ASP A 7 -12.02 16.00 -5.75
C ASP A 7 -12.88 15.43 -4.61
N ASP A 8 -13.51 14.29 -4.85
CA ASP A 8 -14.30 13.59 -3.84
C ASP A 8 -13.46 12.51 -3.15
N ALA A 9 -13.50 12.48 -1.84
CA ALA A 9 -12.95 11.36 -1.09
C ALA A 9 -13.72 10.08 -1.41
N PRO A 10 -13.05 8.91 -1.41
CA PRO A 10 -13.73 7.63 -1.62
C PRO A 10 -14.89 7.44 -0.63
N SER A 11 -16.08 7.16 -1.15
CA SER A 11 -17.30 7.08 -0.36
C SER A 11 -17.76 5.65 -0.09
N SER A 12 -17.09 4.66 -0.65
CA SER A 12 -17.43 3.25 -0.45
C SER A 12 -16.17 2.42 -0.22
N ASP A 13 -16.38 1.26 0.40
CA ASP A 13 -15.31 0.33 0.73
C ASP A 13 -14.51 -0.09 -0.51
N HIS A 14 -13.20 -0.24 -0.35
CA HIS A 14 -12.27 -0.67 -1.40
C HIS A 14 -12.26 0.21 -2.66
N THR A 15 -12.44 1.51 -2.48
CA THR A 15 -12.35 2.48 -3.58
C THR A 15 -11.21 3.46 -3.34
N ALA A 16 -10.75 4.07 -4.42
CA ALA A 16 -9.60 4.96 -4.40
C ALA A 16 -9.76 6.12 -5.38
N THR A 17 -9.03 7.20 -5.11
CA THR A 17 -8.86 8.34 -6.01
C THR A 17 -7.39 8.70 -6.07
N GLY A 18 -6.81 8.81 -7.26
CA GLY A 18 -5.40 9.21 -7.41
C GLY A 18 -4.76 8.64 -8.67
N VAL A 19 -3.46 8.40 -8.58
CA VAL A 19 -2.66 7.89 -9.69
C VAL A 19 -2.69 6.36 -9.67
N VAL A 20 -3.24 5.77 -10.73
CA VAL A 20 -3.47 4.33 -10.84
C VAL A 20 -2.78 3.80 -12.09
N ILE A 21 -2.10 2.66 -11.97
CA ILE A 21 -1.55 1.93 -13.11
C ILE A 21 -1.95 0.45 -13.02
N THR A 22 -1.85 -0.25 -14.14
CA THR A 22 -2.05 -1.70 -14.21
C THR A 22 -0.71 -2.39 -14.36
N MET A 23 -0.45 -3.40 -13.53
CA MET A 23 0.79 -4.19 -13.57
C MET A 23 0.48 -5.67 -13.37
N THR A 24 1.42 -6.51 -13.79
CA THR A 24 1.32 -7.96 -13.60
C THR A 24 1.67 -8.35 -12.16
N ALA A 25 0.84 -9.14 -11.54
CA ALA A 25 1.07 -9.68 -10.20
C ALA A 25 1.74 -11.05 -10.26
N LEU A 26 2.72 -11.29 -9.38
CA LEU A 26 3.39 -12.58 -9.25
C LEU A 26 2.51 -13.59 -8.54
N THR A 27 1.78 -13.15 -7.52
CA THR A 27 0.99 -14.00 -6.62
C THR A 27 -0.44 -13.52 -6.52
N GLY A 28 -1.27 -14.27 -5.80
CA GLY A 28 -2.61 -13.82 -5.44
C GLY A 28 -2.53 -12.61 -4.52
N LEU A 29 -3.25 -11.54 -4.87
CA LEU A 29 -3.33 -10.32 -4.09
C LEU A 29 -4.77 -10.11 -3.62
N ALA A 30 -4.93 -9.51 -2.45
CA ALA A 30 -6.21 -9.00 -1.98
C ALA A 30 -6.26 -7.48 -2.12
N ILE A 31 -7.45 -6.92 -2.24
CA ILE A 31 -7.64 -5.47 -2.30
C ILE A 31 -7.15 -4.87 -0.98
N GLY A 32 -6.37 -3.79 -1.08
CA GLY A 32 -5.82 -3.09 0.09
C GLY A 32 -4.43 -3.54 0.50
N GLU A 33 -3.89 -4.60 -0.10
CA GLU A 33 -2.53 -5.01 0.19
C GLU A 33 -1.51 -4.06 -0.42
N ALA A 34 -0.50 -3.70 0.36
CA ALA A 34 0.66 -2.98 -0.13
C ALA A 34 1.55 -3.93 -0.93
N VAL A 35 2.09 -3.44 -2.04
CA VAL A 35 2.87 -4.26 -2.98
C VAL A 35 4.22 -3.62 -3.28
N TYR A 36 5.22 -4.46 -3.58
CA TYR A 36 6.52 -4.07 -4.12
C TYR A 36 6.71 -4.68 -5.50
N ILE A 37 7.76 -4.27 -6.20
CA ILE A 37 8.11 -4.83 -7.53
C ILE A 37 9.30 -5.76 -7.35
N ASP A 38 9.16 -7.01 -7.78
CA ASP A 38 10.23 -7.99 -7.75
C ASP A 38 11.24 -7.77 -8.90
N SER A 39 12.31 -8.56 -8.93
CA SER A 39 13.36 -8.45 -9.95
C SER A 39 12.89 -8.79 -11.36
N ASN A 40 11.73 -9.39 -11.53
CA ASN A 40 11.10 -9.70 -12.82
C ASN A 40 10.08 -8.63 -13.24
N GLY A 41 9.94 -7.55 -12.48
CA GLY A 41 8.99 -6.48 -12.77
C GLY A 41 7.55 -6.82 -12.39
N LYS A 42 7.33 -7.77 -11.50
CA LYS A 42 6.01 -8.20 -11.07
C LYS A 42 5.70 -7.73 -9.65
N LEU A 43 4.43 -7.53 -9.37
CA LEU A 43 3.95 -7.15 -8.05
C LEU A 43 3.89 -8.35 -7.12
N ASP A 44 4.30 -8.15 -5.88
CA ASP A 44 4.13 -9.12 -4.81
C ASP A 44 3.84 -8.39 -3.49
N GLU A 45 3.36 -9.12 -2.50
CA GLU A 45 2.99 -8.57 -1.19
C GLU A 45 4.23 -8.10 -0.44
N THR A 46 4.16 -6.91 0.15
CA THR A 46 5.25 -6.39 0.99
C THR A 46 5.36 -7.14 2.31
N ASP A 47 6.58 -7.19 2.84
CA ASP A 47 6.85 -7.65 4.19
C ASP A 47 8.06 -6.86 4.72
N ALA A 48 7.86 -6.12 5.80
CA ALA A 48 8.89 -5.23 6.34
C ALA A 48 9.99 -5.98 7.11
N ASP A 49 9.88 -7.29 7.30
CA ASP A 49 10.91 -8.07 7.97
C ASP A 49 12.08 -8.45 7.06
N ALA A 50 12.04 -8.14 5.77
CA ALA A 50 13.09 -8.48 4.83
C ALA A 50 13.30 -7.40 3.78
N ALA A 51 14.57 -7.14 3.43
CA ALA A 51 14.92 -6.16 2.40
C ALA A 51 14.39 -6.54 1.02
N GLY A 52 14.33 -7.84 0.71
CA GLY A 52 13.93 -8.34 -0.60
C GLY A 52 12.45 -8.17 -0.93
N THR A 53 11.63 -7.80 0.04
CA THR A 53 10.17 -7.62 -0.08
C THR A 53 9.76 -6.15 0.13
N MET A 54 10.68 -5.24 -0.05
CA MET A 54 10.52 -3.80 0.13
C MET A 54 11.26 -3.04 -1.00
N PRO A 55 10.95 -1.76 -1.27
CA PRO A 55 9.92 -0.93 -0.66
C PRO A 55 8.54 -1.14 -1.26
N ALA A 56 7.49 -0.80 -0.52
CA ALA A 56 6.16 -0.69 -1.07
C ALA A 56 6.11 0.44 -2.09
N ILE A 57 5.42 0.21 -3.22
CA ILE A 57 5.24 1.23 -4.27
C ILE A 57 3.77 1.51 -4.55
N GLY A 58 2.86 0.71 -4.05
CA GLY A 58 1.44 0.87 -4.34
C GLY A 58 0.55 0.03 -3.44
N VAL A 59 -0.75 0.23 -3.62
CA VAL A 59 -1.81 -0.53 -2.95
C VAL A 59 -2.65 -1.21 -4.01
N ALA A 60 -2.90 -2.51 -3.84
CA ALA A 60 -3.73 -3.28 -4.78
C ALA A 60 -5.19 -2.81 -4.72
N LEU A 61 -5.75 -2.48 -5.87
CA LEU A 61 -7.14 -2.04 -6.01
C LEU A 61 -8.06 -3.14 -6.54
N GLU A 62 -7.48 -4.25 -6.95
CA GLU A 62 -8.21 -5.42 -7.44
C GLU A 62 -7.64 -6.67 -6.79
N ALA A 63 -8.50 -7.65 -6.54
CA ALA A 63 -8.06 -8.95 -6.09
C ALA A 63 -7.58 -9.79 -7.27
N ASN A 64 -6.52 -10.55 -7.06
CA ASN A 64 -6.06 -11.55 -8.00
C ASN A 64 -6.11 -12.92 -7.33
N SER A 65 -7.14 -13.69 -7.60
CA SER A 65 -7.30 -15.04 -7.05
C SER A 65 -6.67 -16.13 -7.92
N SER A 66 -6.16 -15.79 -9.12
CA SER A 66 -5.58 -16.77 -10.03
C SER A 66 -4.17 -17.22 -9.62
N GLY A 67 -3.53 -16.50 -8.71
CA GLY A 67 -2.27 -16.90 -8.10
C GLY A 67 -1.00 -16.57 -8.89
N SER A 68 -1.08 -16.14 -10.13
CA SER A 68 0.11 -15.73 -10.89
C SER A 68 -0.25 -15.02 -12.19
N ASP A 69 0.62 -14.09 -12.61
CA ASP A 69 0.64 -13.45 -13.91
C ASP A 69 -0.69 -12.80 -14.36
N ALA A 70 -1.54 -12.41 -13.42
CA ALA A 70 -2.74 -11.64 -13.71
C ALA A 70 -2.44 -10.14 -13.59
N GLU A 71 -3.10 -9.34 -14.41
CA GLU A 71 -2.99 -7.88 -14.32
C GLU A 71 -3.84 -7.35 -13.18
N VAL A 72 -3.27 -6.44 -12.38
CA VAL A 72 -3.92 -5.81 -11.23
C VAL A 72 -3.72 -4.31 -11.31
N LYS A 73 -4.78 -3.56 -11.03
CA LYS A 73 -4.67 -2.10 -10.85
C LYS A 73 -4.12 -1.81 -9.47
N ILE A 74 -3.17 -0.88 -9.41
CA ILE A 74 -2.58 -0.43 -8.16
C ILE A 74 -2.65 1.09 -8.05
N LEU A 75 -2.85 1.58 -6.82
CA LEU A 75 -2.77 2.98 -6.48
C LEU A 75 -1.31 3.31 -6.15
N LEU A 76 -0.68 4.20 -6.92
CA LEU A 76 0.69 4.66 -6.64
C LEU A 76 0.72 5.79 -5.64
N GLN A 77 -0.23 6.69 -5.71
CA GLN A 77 -0.38 7.82 -4.81
C GLN A 77 -1.83 8.29 -4.84
N GLY A 78 -2.41 8.52 -3.69
CA GLY A 78 -3.76 9.02 -3.62
C GLY A 78 -4.47 8.60 -2.34
N ILE A 79 -5.79 8.55 -2.41
CA ILE A 79 -6.64 8.29 -1.26
C ILE A 79 -7.30 6.93 -1.45
N PHE A 80 -7.17 6.07 -0.46
CA PHE A 80 -7.76 4.72 -0.45
C PHE A 80 -8.65 4.55 0.78
N ARG A 81 -9.80 3.92 0.58
CA ARG A 81 -10.73 3.60 1.67
C ARG A 81 -10.86 2.09 1.85
N ASP A 82 -10.77 1.66 3.09
CA ASP A 82 -11.02 0.29 3.52
C ASP A 82 -11.77 0.34 4.85
N ASP A 83 -13.01 -0.13 4.85
CA ASP A 83 -13.88 -0.05 6.04
C ASP A 83 -13.43 -0.97 7.18
N THR A 84 -12.42 -1.82 6.96
CA THR A 84 -11.80 -2.60 8.03
C THR A 84 -10.72 -1.83 8.78
N TYR A 85 -10.24 -0.71 8.26
CA TYR A 85 -9.30 0.13 8.99
C TYR A 85 -9.95 0.71 10.24
N ASN A 86 -9.12 0.94 11.26
CA ASN A 86 -9.54 1.61 12.49
C ASN A 86 -8.40 2.52 12.96
N PHE A 87 -7.96 3.39 12.07
CA PHE A 87 -6.86 4.30 12.38
C PHE A 87 -7.34 5.53 13.16
N THR A 88 -6.43 6.11 13.90
CA THR A 88 -6.64 7.46 14.47
C THR A 88 -6.35 8.49 13.37
N PRO A 89 -7.26 9.42 13.07
CA PRO A 89 -6.98 10.47 12.10
C PRO A 89 -5.67 11.20 12.40
N GLY A 90 -4.86 11.43 11.38
CA GLY A 90 -3.53 12.04 11.51
C GLY A 90 -2.40 11.08 11.85
N ALA A 91 -2.68 9.81 12.13
CA ALA A 91 -1.63 8.84 12.43
C ALA A 91 -0.72 8.60 11.21
N ASP A 92 0.58 8.50 11.47
CA ASP A 92 1.55 8.06 10.46
C ASP A 92 1.34 6.58 10.16
N LEU A 93 1.47 6.21 8.89
CA LEU A 93 1.25 4.83 8.43
C LEU A 93 2.54 4.24 7.86
N PHE A 94 2.75 2.97 8.13
CA PHE A 94 3.95 2.22 7.78
C PHE A 94 3.58 0.87 7.16
N ILE A 95 4.54 0.26 6.48
CA ILE A 95 4.42 -1.16 6.09
C ILE A 95 4.67 -2.02 7.32
N GLY A 96 3.82 -3.01 7.52
CA GLY A 96 3.95 -3.95 8.62
C GLY A 96 4.77 -5.19 8.27
N THR A 97 4.93 -6.08 9.24
CA THR A 97 5.64 -7.36 9.08
C THR A 97 4.71 -8.52 8.74
N ASN A 98 3.44 -8.25 8.53
CA ASN A 98 2.51 -9.19 7.89
C ASN A 98 2.40 -8.87 6.41
N LEU A 99 2.16 -9.88 5.58
CA LEU A 99 2.11 -9.70 4.12
C LEU A 99 1.10 -8.63 3.70
N GLY A 100 1.56 -7.63 2.99
CA GLY A 100 0.72 -6.55 2.44
C GLY A 100 0.14 -5.58 3.46
N GLU A 101 0.53 -5.66 4.72
CA GLU A 101 -0.06 -4.87 5.80
C GLU A 101 0.36 -3.39 5.76
N ILE A 102 -0.63 -2.51 5.94
CA ILE A 102 -0.42 -1.09 6.27
C ILE A 102 -0.86 -0.91 7.72
N THR A 103 0.01 -0.35 8.55
CA THR A 103 -0.20 -0.25 10.00
C THR A 103 0.22 1.12 10.53
N ALA A 104 -0.38 1.53 11.64
CA ALA A 104 0.01 2.75 12.36
C ALA A 104 1.19 2.53 13.33
N THR A 105 1.67 1.30 13.45
CA THR A 105 2.80 0.95 14.33
C THR A 105 4.01 0.60 13.49
N ALA A 106 5.07 1.39 13.58
CA ALA A 106 6.31 1.10 12.87
C ALA A 106 6.89 -0.24 13.34
N PRO A 107 7.42 -1.07 12.41
CA PRO A 107 8.15 -2.28 12.79
C PRO A 107 9.29 -1.97 13.76
N SER A 108 9.49 -2.82 14.75
CA SER A 108 10.50 -2.60 15.81
C SER A 108 11.40 -3.80 16.06
N GLY A 109 11.29 -4.86 15.29
CA GLY A 109 12.19 -6.01 15.35
C GLY A 109 13.56 -5.66 14.78
N THR A 110 14.60 -6.29 15.31
CA THR A 110 15.95 -6.13 14.76
C THR A 110 15.99 -6.63 13.33
N GLY A 111 16.44 -5.77 12.41
CA GLY A 111 16.48 -6.08 10.98
C GLY A 111 15.20 -5.78 10.22
N ASP A 112 14.14 -5.37 10.90
CA ASP A 112 12.93 -4.89 10.23
C ASP A 112 13.20 -3.57 9.50
N PHE A 113 12.47 -3.33 8.43
CA PHE A 113 12.56 -2.09 7.67
C PHE A 113 11.39 -1.18 7.98
N VAL A 114 11.68 0.11 8.17
CA VAL A 114 10.67 1.14 8.42
C VAL A 114 10.49 1.95 7.15
N GLN A 115 9.29 1.92 6.60
CA GLN A 115 8.89 2.74 5.46
C GLN A 115 7.59 3.45 5.81
N LYS A 116 7.62 4.77 5.87
CA LYS A 116 6.41 5.56 6.00
C LYS A 116 5.70 5.61 4.65
N VAL A 117 4.43 5.25 4.62
CA VAL A 117 3.65 5.18 3.37
C VAL A 117 2.48 6.14 3.32
N GLY A 118 2.21 6.87 4.39
CA GLY A 118 1.12 7.84 4.36
C GLY A 118 0.63 8.26 5.73
N VAL A 119 -0.58 8.80 5.71
CA VAL A 119 -1.25 9.34 6.90
C VAL A 119 -2.72 8.93 6.85
N ALA A 120 -3.27 8.59 8.00
CA ALA A 120 -4.71 8.34 8.10
C ALA A 120 -5.47 9.67 8.01
N LEU A 121 -6.40 9.78 7.08
CA LEU A 121 -7.28 10.95 6.96
C LEU A 121 -8.49 10.82 7.89
N THR A 122 -9.07 9.63 7.92
CA THR A 122 -10.15 9.24 8.84
C THR A 122 -9.84 7.85 9.37
N ALA A 123 -10.74 7.28 10.15
CA ALA A 123 -10.58 5.91 10.63
C ALA A 123 -10.47 4.89 9.48
N ASP A 124 -11.15 5.15 8.36
CA ASP A 124 -11.28 4.21 7.24
C ASP A 124 -10.53 4.64 5.98
N THR A 125 -10.01 5.86 5.92
CA THR A 125 -9.48 6.46 4.70
C THR A 125 -8.06 6.93 4.93
N ILE A 126 -7.16 6.56 4.02
CA ILE A 126 -5.75 6.91 4.11
C ILE A 126 -5.32 7.76 2.90
N TYR A 127 -4.36 8.66 3.13
CA TYR A 127 -3.57 9.23 2.07
C TYR A 127 -2.32 8.37 1.91
N PHE A 128 -2.24 7.67 0.79
CA PHE A 128 -1.10 6.82 0.45
C PHE A 128 -0.12 7.63 -0.41
N ASN A 129 1.07 7.83 0.11
CA ASN A 129 2.17 8.52 -0.58
C ASN A 129 3.49 7.93 -0.04
N PRO A 130 3.94 6.78 -0.55
CA PRO A 130 5.06 6.06 0.04
C PRO A 130 6.37 6.84 -0.13
N SER A 131 7.12 6.95 0.96
CA SER A 131 8.54 7.28 0.89
C SER A 131 9.26 6.07 0.32
N LEU A 132 10.19 6.27 -0.61
CA LEU A 132 10.99 5.17 -1.16
C LEU A 132 12.25 4.91 -0.32
N ASP A 133 12.47 5.70 0.72
CA ASP A 133 13.57 5.47 1.65
C ASP A 133 13.20 4.38 2.65
N LEU A 134 14.14 3.48 2.92
CA LEU A 134 14.01 2.44 3.92
C LEU A 134 15.02 2.69 5.04
N ILE A 135 14.58 2.49 6.27
CA ILE A 135 15.45 2.54 7.45
C ILE A 135 15.39 1.15 8.11
N GLU A 136 16.54 0.51 8.23
CA GLU A 136 16.63 -0.77 8.94
C GLU A 136 16.68 -0.51 10.44
N HIS A 137 15.83 -1.20 11.19
CA HIS A 137 15.81 -1.11 12.64
C HIS A 137 17.00 -1.91 13.22
N ALA A 138 17.79 -1.23 14.02
CA ALA A 138 18.97 -1.83 14.66
C ALA A 138 18.60 -2.82 15.78
#